data_7401be448e2fb0c5fde1a33c9d2210b4
#
_entry.id   7401be448e2fb0c5fde1a33c9d2210b4
#
_cell.length_a   1.000
_cell.length_b   1.000
_cell.length_c   1.000
_cell.angle_alpha   90.00
_cell.angle_beta   90.00
_cell.angle_gamma   90.00
#
_symmetry.space_group_name_H-M   'P 1'
#
loop_
_entity.id
_entity.type
_entity.pdbx_description
1 polymer ?
#
loop_
_entity_poly.entity_id
_entity_poly.type
_entity_poly.pdbx_seq_one_letter_code
_entity_poly.pdbx_strand_id
1 'polypeptide(L)'
;MGQSCAIYRAFARPLPSDAEMQSLFAQNRSAFETVVGMSNEDASLIRISYDFTFVTGKGPSNDTGDTGLSKERWEEYKSYFRILDLDSGIGHYENGSVWFLSYSHGLAVSGISKGYIYSQAPIDCSGKSLDKPDILGEKRFMCKQLDLNWYLYLSN
;
A
#
# COMPACT_ATOMS: atom_id res chain seq x y z
N MET A 1 -15.13 -14.05 -18.12
CA MET A 1 -16.07 -13.78 -17.01
C MET A 1 -15.30 -13.74 -15.69
N GLY A 2 -14.70 -12.62 -15.31
CA GLY A 2 -13.87 -12.52 -14.09
C GLY A 2 -13.59 -11.09 -13.60
N GLN A 3 -14.11 -10.07 -14.26
CA GLN A 3 -13.81 -8.67 -13.88
C GLN A 3 -14.83 -8.04 -12.92
N SER A 4 -16.00 -8.62 -12.71
CA SER A 4 -17.04 -8.06 -11.82
C SER A 4 -16.76 -8.24 -10.32
N CYS A 5 -15.91 -9.18 -9.90
CA CYS A 5 -15.69 -9.45 -8.46
C CYS A 5 -14.78 -8.42 -7.77
N ALA A 6 -13.82 -7.82 -8.49
CA ALA A 6 -12.86 -6.89 -7.87
C ALA A 6 -13.50 -5.53 -7.54
N ILE A 7 -14.40 -5.06 -8.40
CA ILE A 7 -15.07 -3.76 -8.19
C ILE A 7 -16.08 -3.83 -7.02
N TYR A 8 -16.74 -4.96 -6.85
CA TYR A 8 -17.72 -5.16 -5.77
C TYR A 8 -17.07 -5.24 -4.38
N ARG A 9 -15.83 -5.75 -4.29
CA ARG A 9 -15.08 -5.79 -3.03
C ARG A 9 -14.71 -4.40 -2.52
N ALA A 10 -14.35 -3.48 -3.41
CA ALA A 10 -13.90 -2.14 -3.04
C ALA A 10 -15.01 -1.30 -2.36
N PHE A 11 -16.27 -1.53 -2.68
CA PHE A 11 -17.40 -0.79 -2.12
C PHE A 11 -18.01 -1.40 -0.85
N ALA A 12 -17.73 -2.66 -0.56
CA ALA A 12 -18.36 -3.41 0.54
C ALA A 12 -17.41 -3.78 1.68
N ARG A 13 -16.10 -3.55 1.52
CA ARG A 13 -15.11 -3.94 2.51
C ARG A 13 -15.07 -2.93 3.65
N PRO A 14 -15.23 -3.36 4.93
CA PRO A 14 -15.04 -2.48 6.06
C PRO A 14 -13.58 -2.06 6.21
N LEU A 15 -13.34 -0.91 6.84
CA LEU A 15 -12.00 -0.48 7.24
C LEU A 15 -11.36 -1.55 8.13
N PRO A 16 -10.20 -2.11 7.76
CA PRO A 16 -9.55 -3.10 8.59
C PRO A 16 -9.08 -2.48 9.92
N SER A 17 -9.26 -3.21 11.02
CA SER A 17 -8.80 -2.75 12.33
C SER A 17 -7.27 -2.82 12.46
N ASP A 18 -6.72 -2.03 13.37
CA ASP A 18 -5.30 -2.11 13.71
C ASP A 18 -4.90 -3.53 14.12
N ALA A 19 -5.75 -4.21 14.91
CA ALA A 19 -5.49 -5.57 15.36
C ALA A 19 -5.43 -6.59 14.21
N GLU A 20 -6.36 -6.49 13.25
CA GLU A 20 -6.35 -7.33 12.03
C GLU A 20 -5.09 -7.08 11.21
N MET A 21 -4.71 -5.81 11.02
CA MET A 21 -3.52 -5.45 10.26
C MET A 21 -2.22 -5.87 10.97
N GLN A 22 -2.14 -5.74 12.28
CA GLN A 22 -1.01 -6.24 13.08
C GLN A 22 -0.87 -7.76 12.96
N SER A 23 -1.97 -8.50 13.03
CA SER A 23 -1.98 -9.95 12.89
C SER A 23 -1.52 -10.39 11.51
N LEU A 24 -2.03 -9.76 10.44
CA LEU A 24 -1.60 -10.04 9.08
C LEU A 24 -0.11 -9.76 8.88
N PHE A 25 0.38 -8.65 9.42
CA PHE A 25 1.81 -8.30 9.37
C PHE A 25 2.67 -9.35 10.08
N ALA A 26 2.30 -9.74 11.32
CA ALA A 26 3.06 -10.73 12.07
C ALA A 26 3.13 -12.09 11.36
N GLN A 27 2.03 -12.50 10.72
CA GLN A 27 1.94 -13.76 9.99
C GLN A 27 2.71 -13.75 8.66
N ASN A 28 2.88 -12.58 8.04
CA ASN A 28 3.44 -12.44 6.69
C ASN A 28 4.65 -11.49 6.62
N ARG A 29 5.35 -11.28 7.73
CA ARG A 29 6.46 -10.33 7.82
C ARG A 29 7.50 -10.54 6.71
N SER A 30 7.89 -11.77 6.43
CA SER A 30 8.86 -12.07 5.38
C SER A 30 8.39 -11.67 3.99
N ALA A 31 7.10 -11.79 3.71
CA ALA A 31 6.51 -11.33 2.45
C ALA A 31 6.54 -9.80 2.33
N PHE A 32 6.24 -9.07 3.41
CA PHE A 32 6.40 -7.61 3.45
C PHE A 32 7.84 -7.19 3.19
N GLU A 33 8.80 -7.81 3.85
CA GLU A 33 10.24 -7.53 3.67
C GLU A 33 10.72 -7.87 2.26
N THR A 34 10.22 -8.94 1.67
CA THR A 34 10.52 -9.32 0.28
C THR A 34 10.04 -8.23 -0.70
N VAL A 35 8.82 -7.73 -0.52
CA VAL A 35 8.29 -6.65 -1.38
C VAL A 35 9.10 -5.36 -1.23
N VAL A 36 9.56 -5.01 -0.03
CA VAL A 36 10.48 -3.87 0.16
C VAL A 36 11.77 -4.08 -0.65
N GLY A 37 12.38 -5.26 -0.56
CA GLY A 37 13.58 -5.59 -1.34
C GLY A 37 13.35 -5.49 -2.84
N MET A 38 12.24 -6.05 -3.33
CA MET A 38 11.85 -5.97 -4.73
C MET A 38 11.67 -4.51 -5.20
N SER A 39 10.97 -3.69 -4.41
CA SER A 39 10.74 -2.28 -4.75
C SER A 39 12.03 -1.46 -4.78
N ASN A 40 13.01 -1.78 -3.95
CA ASN A 40 14.32 -1.15 -3.98
C ASN A 40 15.12 -1.52 -5.24
N GLU A 41 14.98 -2.75 -5.73
CA GLU A 41 15.54 -3.16 -7.02
C GLU A 41 14.87 -2.44 -8.20
N ASP A 42 13.57 -2.19 -8.10
CA ASP A 42 12.73 -1.54 -9.11
C ASP A 42 12.46 -0.07 -8.78
N ALA A 43 13.43 0.64 -8.21
CA ALA A 43 13.28 1.98 -7.61
C ALA A 43 12.85 3.10 -8.57
N SER A 44 12.91 2.88 -9.87
CA SER A 44 12.37 3.81 -10.87
C SER A 44 10.84 3.84 -10.89
N LEU A 45 10.19 2.83 -10.32
CA LEU A 45 8.74 2.70 -10.25
C LEU A 45 8.23 3.32 -8.95
N ILE A 46 7.47 4.41 -9.06
CA ILE A 46 6.87 5.08 -7.89
C ILE A 46 5.52 4.49 -7.47
N ARG A 47 4.89 3.72 -8.35
CA ARG A 47 3.65 2.98 -8.06
C ARG A 47 3.66 1.66 -8.81
N ILE A 48 3.26 0.61 -8.11
CA ILE A 48 2.97 -0.70 -8.70
C ILE A 48 1.62 -1.16 -8.17
N SER A 49 0.64 -1.28 -9.07
CA SER A 49 -0.71 -1.70 -8.76
C SER A 49 -1.05 -3.00 -9.52
N TYR A 50 -2.28 -3.48 -9.37
CA TYR A 50 -2.77 -4.62 -10.15
C TYR A 50 -2.92 -4.31 -11.64
N ASP A 51 -3.31 -3.07 -11.96
CA ASP A 51 -3.74 -2.68 -13.31
C ASP A 51 -2.77 -1.72 -13.99
N PHE A 52 -1.87 -1.09 -13.25
CA PHE A 52 -0.92 -0.12 -13.79
C PHE A 52 0.36 -0.05 -12.97
N THR A 53 1.40 0.46 -13.61
CA THR A 53 2.64 0.90 -12.97
C THR A 53 2.86 2.38 -13.30
N PHE A 54 3.60 3.08 -12.46
CA PHE A 54 3.89 4.50 -12.64
C PHE A 54 5.38 4.75 -12.47
N VAL A 55 6.00 5.28 -13.53
CA VAL A 55 7.42 5.69 -13.55
C VAL A 55 7.49 7.21 -13.42
N THR A 56 8.46 7.71 -12.69
CA THR A 56 8.73 9.15 -12.58
C THR A 56 8.87 9.77 -13.97
N GLY A 57 8.07 10.80 -14.22
CA GLY A 57 8.11 11.58 -15.47
C GLY A 57 7.37 10.98 -16.66
N LYS A 58 6.78 9.78 -16.54
CA LYS A 58 6.09 9.11 -17.65
C LYS A 58 4.59 8.92 -17.45
N GLY A 59 4.09 9.09 -16.24
CA GLY A 59 2.69 8.82 -15.93
C GLY A 59 2.34 7.32 -15.80
N PRO A 60 1.07 6.99 -15.51
CA PRO A 60 0.64 5.61 -15.36
C PRO A 60 0.63 4.87 -16.70
N SER A 61 1.08 3.62 -16.68
CA SER A 61 1.07 2.72 -17.84
C SER A 61 0.58 1.33 -17.44
N ASN A 62 -0.20 0.70 -18.31
CA ASN A 62 -0.57 -0.72 -18.22
C ASN A 62 0.31 -1.59 -19.12
N ASP A 63 1.30 -1.01 -19.78
CA ASP A 63 2.25 -1.69 -20.64
C ASP A 63 3.59 -1.84 -19.94
N THR A 64 4.08 -3.08 -19.84
CA THR A 64 5.39 -3.39 -19.26
C THR A 64 6.56 -2.88 -20.06
N GLY A 65 6.39 -2.70 -21.38
CA GLY A 65 7.43 -2.18 -22.28
C GLY A 65 7.90 -0.78 -21.93
N ASP A 66 7.00 0.07 -21.43
CA ASP A 66 7.31 1.47 -21.11
C ASP A 66 8.00 1.66 -19.75
N THR A 67 7.90 0.68 -18.88
CA THR A 67 8.31 0.81 -17.46
C THR A 67 9.60 0.09 -17.13
N GLY A 68 10.08 -0.78 -18.02
CA GLY A 68 11.23 -1.66 -17.76
C GLY A 68 10.92 -2.81 -16.79
N LEU A 69 9.69 -2.91 -16.32
CA LEU A 69 9.25 -4.03 -15.48
C LEU A 69 8.80 -5.18 -16.37
N SER A 70 9.40 -6.38 -16.19
CA SER A 70 8.98 -7.57 -16.92
C SER A 70 7.57 -8.00 -16.51
N LYS A 71 6.87 -8.69 -17.41
CA LYS A 71 5.55 -9.24 -17.11
C LYS A 71 5.59 -10.21 -15.94
N GLU A 72 6.63 -11.06 -15.90
CA GLU A 72 6.85 -12.03 -14.82
C GLU A 72 7.08 -11.34 -13.48
N ARG A 73 7.87 -10.27 -13.45
CA ARG A 73 8.12 -9.48 -12.25
C ARG A 73 6.85 -8.80 -11.75
N TRP A 74 6.02 -8.27 -12.65
CA TRP A 74 4.75 -7.67 -12.28
C TRP A 74 3.77 -8.71 -11.71
N GLU A 75 3.69 -9.90 -12.30
CA GLU A 75 2.89 -11.00 -11.74
C GLU A 75 3.38 -11.45 -10.36
N GLU A 76 4.70 -11.43 -10.13
CA GLU A 76 5.29 -11.69 -8.81
C GLU A 76 4.80 -10.66 -7.78
N TYR A 77 4.84 -9.36 -8.08
CA TYR A 77 4.27 -8.33 -7.21
C TYR A 77 2.79 -8.58 -6.92
N LYS A 78 1.98 -8.87 -7.93
CA LYS A 78 0.56 -9.14 -7.75
C LYS A 78 0.30 -10.34 -6.84
N SER A 79 1.14 -11.37 -6.90
CA SER A 79 1.02 -12.53 -6.01
C SER A 79 1.24 -12.14 -4.55
N TYR A 80 2.23 -11.30 -4.27
CA TYR A 80 2.42 -10.73 -2.93
C TYR A 80 1.29 -9.82 -2.50
N PHE A 81 0.76 -8.98 -3.38
CA PHE A 81 -0.38 -8.11 -3.07
C PHE A 81 -1.60 -8.91 -2.60
N ARG A 82 -1.84 -10.08 -3.18
CA ARG A 82 -2.92 -10.98 -2.74
C ARG A 82 -2.65 -11.58 -1.37
N ILE A 83 -1.42 -12.04 -1.12
CA ILE A 83 -1.00 -12.57 0.19
C ILE A 83 -1.13 -11.52 1.28
N LEU A 84 -0.73 -10.28 0.98
CA LEU A 84 -0.72 -9.15 1.90
C LEU A 84 -2.05 -8.39 1.95
N ASP A 85 -3.05 -8.86 1.22
CA ASP A 85 -4.40 -8.27 1.17
C ASP A 85 -4.40 -6.77 0.82
N LEU A 86 -3.60 -6.40 -0.19
CA LEU A 86 -3.51 -5.02 -0.66
C LEU A 86 -4.56 -4.72 -1.73
N ASP A 87 -5.33 -3.66 -1.55
CA ASP A 87 -6.31 -3.22 -2.55
C ASP A 87 -5.67 -2.60 -3.78
N SER A 88 -4.56 -1.87 -3.58
CA SER A 88 -3.99 -1.00 -4.62
C SER A 88 -2.47 -1.12 -4.78
N GLY A 89 -1.88 -2.19 -4.26
CA GLY A 89 -0.45 -2.44 -4.40
C GLY A 89 0.43 -1.56 -3.52
N ILE A 90 1.53 -1.05 -4.08
CA ILE A 90 2.53 -0.29 -3.34
C ILE A 90 2.86 1.05 -4.00
N GLY A 91 3.35 2.00 -3.19
CA GLY A 91 4.05 3.20 -3.63
C GLY A 91 5.49 3.18 -3.11
N HIS A 92 6.44 3.58 -3.95
CA HIS A 92 7.85 3.73 -3.58
C HIS A 92 8.23 5.20 -3.72
N TYR A 93 8.80 5.78 -2.68
CA TYR A 93 9.12 7.20 -2.62
C TYR A 93 10.63 7.44 -2.67
N GLU A 94 11.05 8.64 -3.09
CA GLU A 94 12.46 9.04 -3.23
C GLU A 94 13.29 8.89 -1.94
N ASN A 95 12.64 9.02 -0.79
CA ASN A 95 13.29 8.81 0.51
C ASN A 95 13.50 7.34 0.88
N GLY A 96 13.17 6.41 -0.03
CA GLY A 96 13.26 4.97 0.17
C GLY A 96 12.12 4.37 0.98
N SER A 97 11.11 5.15 1.37
CA SER A 97 9.92 4.59 2.03
C SER A 97 9.03 3.85 1.04
N VAL A 98 8.42 2.76 1.53
CA VAL A 98 7.49 1.94 0.75
C VAL A 98 6.14 1.92 1.46
N TRP A 99 5.11 2.30 0.74
CA TRP A 99 3.74 2.35 1.23
C TRP A 99 2.94 1.20 0.65
N PHE A 100 2.30 0.43 1.52
CA PHE A 100 1.45 -0.72 1.20
C PHE A 100 0.00 -0.30 1.34
N LEU A 101 -0.73 -0.32 0.25
CA LEU A 101 -2.07 0.26 0.13
C LEU A 101 -3.13 -0.82 0.35
N SER A 102 -3.44 -1.09 1.62
CA SER A 102 -4.32 -2.19 2.02
C SER A 102 -5.80 -1.87 1.85
N TYR A 103 -6.18 -0.62 2.04
CA TYR A 103 -7.58 -0.19 1.99
C TYR A 103 -7.69 1.20 1.41
N SER A 104 -8.62 1.38 0.50
CA SER A 104 -9.03 2.70 0.02
C SER A 104 -10.53 2.72 -0.22
N HIS A 105 -11.17 3.81 0.19
CA HIS A 105 -12.61 4.03 0.00
C HIS A 105 -12.89 5.49 -0.27
N GLY A 106 -13.77 5.75 -1.23
CA GLY A 106 -14.18 7.09 -1.62
C GLY A 106 -13.51 7.59 -2.90
N LEU A 107 -13.79 8.84 -3.23
CA LEU A 107 -13.21 9.53 -4.38
C LEU A 107 -11.86 10.15 -4.03
N ALA A 108 -11.04 10.40 -5.03
CA ALA A 108 -9.67 10.89 -4.91
C ALA A 108 -9.49 12.16 -4.06
N VAL A 109 -10.55 12.91 -3.83
CA VAL A 109 -10.53 14.19 -3.06
C VAL A 109 -11.07 14.06 -1.63
N SER A 110 -11.75 12.96 -1.29
CA SER A 110 -12.42 12.75 0.01
C SER A 110 -12.36 11.30 0.47
N GLY A 111 -11.45 10.53 -0.09
CA GLY A 111 -11.31 9.11 0.23
C GLY A 111 -10.52 8.87 1.51
N ILE A 112 -10.77 7.73 2.13
CA ILE A 112 -9.97 7.21 3.24
C ILE A 112 -9.06 6.11 2.71
N SER A 113 -7.79 6.14 3.09
CA SER A 113 -6.87 5.03 2.85
C SER A 113 -6.16 4.60 4.13
N LYS A 114 -5.92 3.31 4.26
CA LYS A 114 -5.21 2.70 5.37
C LYS A 114 -4.24 1.65 4.85
N GLY A 115 -3.09 1.53 5.47
CA GLY A 115 -2.07 0.59 5.02
C GLY A 115 -0.85 0.57 5.92
N TYR A 116 0.26 0.09 5.36
CA TYR A 116 1.53 -0.01 6.06
C TYR A 116 2.56 0.90 5.40
N ILE A 117 3.51 1.38 6.19
CA ILE A 117 4.69 2.09 5.71
C ILE A 117 5.93 1.37 6.23
N TYR A 118 6.85 1.07 5.33
CA TYR A 118 8.24 0.79 5.67
C TYR A 118 9.05 2.08 5.52
N SER A 119 9.78 2.46 6.55
CA SER A 119 10.68 3.61 6.50
C SER A 119 11.90 3.39 7.40
N GLN A 120 13.09 3.57 6.84
CA GLN A 120 14.33 3.54 7.63
C GLN A 120 14.46 4.79 8.51
N ALA A 121 13.96 5.94 8.03
CA ALA A 121 13.89 7.15 8.82
C ALA A 121 12.69 7.06 9.78
N PRO A 122 12.85 7.42 11.06
CA PRO A 122 11.74 7.45 12.00
C PRO A 122 10.62 8.36 11.54
N ILE A 123 9.38 7.90 11.70
CA ILE A 123 8.17 8.70 11.47
C ILE A 123 7.57 9.04 12.83
N ASP A 124 7.31 10.33 13.06
CA ASP A 124 6.64 10.78 14.27
C ASP A 124 5.15 10.42 14.21
N CYS A 125 4.75 9.47 15.05
CA CYS A 125 3.40 8.93 15.09
C CYS A 125 2.74 9.20 16.44
N SER A 126 1.45 9.48 16.42
CA SER A 126 0.68 9.80 17.63
C SER A 126 0.47 8.61 18.56
N GLY A 127 0.68 7.37 18.10
CA GLY A 127 0.42 6.15 18.84
C GLY A 127 -1.05 5.85 19.12
N LYS A 128 -1.98 6.66 18.62
CA LYS A 128 -3.42 6.47 18.77
C LYS A 128 -3.93 5.37 17.83
N SER A 129 -5.06 4.76 18.20
CA SER A 129 -5.77 3.83 17.32
C SER A 129 -6.19 4.50 16.01
N LEU A 130 -6.05 3.76 14.92
CA LEU A 130 -6.45 4.16 13.57
C LEU A 130 -7.74 3.46 13.11
N ASP A 131 -8.54 2.93 14.05
CA ASP A 131 -9.73 2.14 13.74
C ASP A 131 -10.93 2.99 13.31
N LYS A 132 -10.90 4.30 13.61
CA LYS A 132 -11.99 5.22 13.29
C LYS A 132 -11.47 6.36 12.43
N PRO A 133 -12.02 6.55 11.21
CA PRO A 133 -11.60 7.64 10.31
C PRO A 133 -11.80 9.05 10.89
N ASP A 134 -12.76 9.25 11.77
CA ASP A 134 -13.03 10.52 12.44
C ASP A 134 -11.87 11.01 13.31
N ILE A 135 -10.95 10.13 13.70
CA ILE A 135 -9.74 10.53 14.43
C ILE A 135 -8.83 11.46 13.62
N LEU A 136 -8.93 11.44 12.30
CA LEU A 136 -8.17 12.35 11.44
C LEU A 136 -8.58 13.82 11.69
N GLY A 137 -9.87 14.10 11.94
CA GLY A 137 -10.35 15.47 12.07
C GLY A 137 -9.91 16.32 10.90
N GLU A 138 -9.15 17.39 11.17
CA GLU A 138 -8.54 18.24 10.13
C GLU A 138 -7.20 17.71 9.62
N LYS A 139 -6.66 16.66 10.24
CA LYS A 139 -5.39 16.04 9.82
C LYS A 139 -5.62 15.18 8.60
N ARG A 140 -4.73 15.30 7.64
CA ARG A 140 -4.77 14.47 6.42
C ARG A 140 -4.07 13.12 6.59
N PHE A 141 -3.29 12.97 7.65
CA PHE A 141 -2.46 11.79 7.89
C PHE A 141 -2.28 11.54 9.38
N MET A 142 -2.39 10.29 9.78
CA MET A 142 -2.00 9.79 11.09
C MET A 142 -1.30 8.45 10.95
N CYS A 143 -0.41 8.15 11.86
CA CYS A 143 0.27 6.87 11.91
C CYS A 143 0.44 6.33 13.32
N LYS A 144 0.75 5.04 13.39
CA LYS A 144 1.04 4.29 14.60
C LYS A 144 2.21 3.37 14.31
N GLN A 145 3.23 3.39 15.16
CA GLN A 145 4.35 2.46 15.02
C GLN A 145 3.89 1.01 15.26
N LEU A 146 4.25 0.13 14.34
CA LEU A 146 3.93 -1.29 14.38
C LEU A 146 5.11 -2.11 14.88
N ASP A 147 6.29 -1.82 14.35
CA ASP A 147 7.58 -2.44 14.70
C ASP A 147 8.71 -1.49 14.26
N LEU A 148 9.96 -1.87 14.47
CA LEU A 148 11.10 -1.11 13.96
C LEU A 148 10.98 -0.92 12.44
N ASN A 149 11.02 0.32 11.98
CA ASN A 149 10.87 0.71 10.57
C ASN A 149 9.49 0.43 9.94
N TRP A 150 8.51 -0.07 10.71
CA TRP A 150 7.18 -0.38 10.22
C TRP A 150 6.10 0.41 10.95
N TYR A 151 5.15 0.91 10.21
CA TYR A 151 4.07 1.76 10.70
C TYR A 151 2.75 1.39 10.04
N LEU A 152 1.65 1.56 10.77
CA LEU A 152 0.31 1.67 10.19
C LEU A 152 0.02 3.13 9.91
N TYR A 153 -0.69 3.42 8.83
CA TYR A 153 -1.15 4.77 8.52
C TYR A 153 -2.65 4.81 8.21
N LEU A 154 -3.22 5.96 8.44
CA LEU A 154 -4.57 6.35 8.02
C LEU A 154 -4.47 7.74 7.39
N SER A 155 -5.05 7.92 6.21
CA SER A 155 -5.05 9.20 5.50
C SER A 155 -6.38 9.46 4.79
N ASN A 156 -6.64 10.73 4.48
CA ASN A 156 -7.75 11.20 3.65
C ASN A 156 -7.27 12.16 2.56
#